data_f97e2e281a767f6c7b574414426c46ea
#
_entry.id   f97e2e281a767f6c7b574414426c46ea
#
_cell.length_a   1.000
_cell.length_b   1.000
_cell.length_c   1.000
_cell.angle_alpha   90.00
_cell.angle_beta   90.00
_cell.angle_gamma   90.00
#
_symmetry.space_group_name_H-M   'P 1'
#
loop_
_entity.id
_entity.type
_entity.pdbx_description
1 polymer ?
#
loop_
_entity_poly.entity_id
_entity_poly.type
_entity_poly.pdbx_seq_one_letter_code
_entity_poly.pdbx_strand_id
1 'polypeptide(L)'
;NYRLQLVYVEPLPWRHFLQLRYSYQYKVNNSDRFVYDWDKELEEFAPDFDEDSSNRFENQYSNHLVNLAIRTSQKKYNYNIGVDFEPQKSVSHSLLSDAPEDQLERSVMNFSPTVNFRYKFSKRTRLQIVYRGKGKQPSVRDLQPVTDRTNPLNIRVGNPSLKPSYTNTFTLNFNSYNTKHQRNMVATALCGNTINNGTNQVTYDS
;
A
#
# COMPACT_ATOMS: atom_id res chain seq x y z
N ASN A 1 -16.95 -4.72 8.21
CA ASN A 1 -15.55 -4.37 8.46
C ASN A 1 -15.24 -4.55 9.94
N TYR A 2 -14.33 -5.46 10.26
CA TYR A 2 -13.84 -5.65 11.63
C TYR A 2 -12.33 -5.86 11.62
N ARG A 3 -11.71 -5.48 12.73
CA ARG A 3 -10.28 -5.58 12.94
C ARG A 3 -10.01 -6.12 14.35
N LEU A 4 -9.17 -7.14 14.41
CA LEU A 4 -8.59 -7.67 15.64
C LEU A 4 -7.11 -7.34 15.66
N GLN A 5 -6.58 -6.95 16.82
CA GLN A 5 -5.15 -6.70 16.98
C GLN A 5 -4.68 -7.25 18.34
N LEU A 6 -3.60 -8.01 18.29
CA LEU A 6 -2.90 -8.55 19.45
C LEU A 6 -1.47 -8.02 19.44
N VAL A 7 -0.99 -7.58 20.58
CA VAL A 7 0.40 -7.11 20.75
C VAL A 7 0.99 -7.79 21.97
N TYR A 8 2.12 -8.46 21.75
CA TYR A 8 2.93 -9.04 22.80
C TYR A 8 4.29 -8.35 22.83
N VAL A 9 4.75 -8.02 24.02
CA VAL A 9 6.06 -7.36 24.22
C VAL A 9 6.81 -8.15 25.28
N GLU A 10 7.95 -8.72 24.92
CA GLU A 10 8.87 -9.41 25.81
C GLU A 10 10.03 -8.50 26.17
N PRO A 11 10.22 -8.18 27.44
CA PRO A 11 11.41 -7.46 27.89
C PRO A 11 12.64 -8.39 27.86
N LEU A 12 13.70 -7.92 27.21
CA LEU A 12 14.98 -8.59 27.12
C LEU A 12 16.03 -7.87 27.98
N PRO A 13 17.16 -8.51 28.33
CA PRO A 13 18.25 -7.86 29.03
C PRO A 13 18.69 -6.54 28.37
N TRP A 14 19.32 -5.66 29.15
CA TRP A 14 19.90 -4.40 28.70
C TRP A 14 18.92 -3.41 28.04
N ARG A 15 17.64 -3.41 28.48
CA ARG A 15 16.59 -2.52 27.98
C ARG A 15 16.25 -2.74 26.49
N HIS A 16 16.35 -3.96 26.03
CA HIS A 16 15.80 -4.37 24.76
C HIS A 16 14.40 -4.92 24.94
N PHE A 17 13.60 -4.86 23.88
CA PHE A 17 12.24 -5.35 23.88
C PHE A 17 11.99 -6.04 22.52
N LEU A 18 11.53 -7.26 22.58
CA LEU A 18 10.99 -7.95 21.43
C LEU A 18 9.49 -7.69 21.36
N GLN A 19 9.02 -7.26 20.22
CA GLN A 19 7.59 -7.02 19.99
C GLN A 19 7.09 -7.93 18.88
N LEU A 20 6.04 -8.65 19.18
CA LEU A 20 5.24 -9.38 18.21
C LEU A 20 3.85 -8.72 18.16
N ARG A 21 3.42 -8.35 16.97
CA ARG A 21 2.07 -7.83 16.74
C ARG A 21 1.41 -8.65 15.63
N TYR A 22 0.23 -9.12 15.91
CA TYR A 22 -0.66 -9.72 14.93
C TYR A 22 -1.89 -8.85 14.77
N SER A 23 -2.28 -8.59 13.54
CA SER A 23 -3.53 -7.92 13.23
C SER A 23 -4.25 -8.65 12.11
N TYR A 24 -5.53 -8.88 12.31
CA TYR A 24 -6.44 -9.39 11.29
C TYR A 24 -7.47 -8.34 10.96
N GLN A 25 -7.68 -8.10 9.68
CA GLN A 25 -8.71 -7.19 9.19
C GLN A 25 -9.51 -7.87 8.09
N TYR A 26 -10.83 -7.81 8.24
CA TYR A 26 -11.77 -8.23 7.21
C TYR A 26 -12.64 -7.05 6.81
N LYS A 27 -12.80 -6.86 5.51
CA LYS A 27 -13.57 -5.77 4.94
C LYS A 27 -14.36 -6.28 3.75
N VAL A 28 -15.64 -5.92 3.69
CA VAL A 28 -16.51 -6.13 2.52
C VAL A 28 -16.87 -4.77 1.95
N ASN A 29 -16.71 -4.60 0.68
CA ASN A 29 -17.14 -3.41 -0.07
C ASN A 29 -17.99 -3.85 -1.24
N ASN A 30 -19.13 -3.21 -1.41
CA ASN A 30 -19.94 -3.34 -2.61
C ASN A 30 -19.59 -2.20 -3.56
N SER A 31 -19.48 -2.50 -4.82
CA SER A 31 -19.21 -1.53 -5.88
C SER A 31 -20.25 -1.75 -6.99
N ASP A 32 -21.14 -0.79 -7.13
CA ASP A 32 -22.20 -0.82 -8.12
C ASP A 32 -21.91 0.25 -9.18
N ARG A 33 -21.92 -0.16 -10.43
CA ARG A 33 -21.83 0.74 -11.59
C ARG A 33 -22.91 0.32 -12.58
N PHE A 34 -23.87 1.19 -12.76
CA PHE A 34 -24.93 1.01 -13.75
C PHE A 34 -24.69 1.96 -14.92
N VAL A 35 -24.80 1.42 -16.11
CA VAL A 35 -24.71 2.15 -17.37
C VAL A 35 -26.08 2.12 -18.01
N TYR A 36 -26.59 3.28 -18.38
CA TYR A 36 -27.87 3.44 -19.07
C TYR A 36 -27.61 3.97 -20.45
N ASP A 37 -28.27 3.38 -21.44
CA ASP A 37 -28.21 3.87 -22.80
C ASP A 37 -29.02 5.15 -22.95
N TRP A 38 -28.50 6.08 -23.75
CA TRP A 38 -29.22 7.29 -24.11
C TRP A 38 -30.05 7.06 -25.37
N ASP A 39 -31.36 7.14 -25.22
CA ASP A 39 -32.27 7.10 -26.36
C ASP A 39 -32.33 8.48 -27.03
N LYS A 40 -31.85 8.53 -28.28
CA LYS A 40 -31.83 9.80 -29.06
C LYS A 40 -33.17 10.21 -29.59
N GLU A 41 -34.13 9.29 -29.69
CA GLU A 41 -35.49 9.61 -30.22
C GLU A 41 -36.38 10.17 -29.10
N LEU A 42 -36.21 9.64 -27.88
CA LEU A 42 -36.97 10.07 -26.72
C LEU A 42 -36.26 11.17 -25.92
N GLU A 43 -35.02 11.48 -26.23
CA GLU A 43 -34.14 12.41 -25.48
C GLU A 43 -34.08 12.11 -23.97
N GLU A 44 -34.11 10.83 -23.60
CA GLU A 44 -34.02 10.36 -22.21
C GLU A 44 -33.16 9.12 -22.09
N PHE A 45 -32.78 8.79 -20.84
CA PHE A 45 -32.08 7.51 -20.58
C PHE A 45 -33.05 6.34 -20.62
N ALA A 46 -32.59 5.20 -21.16
CA ALA A 46 -33.36 3.97 -21.14
C ALA A 46 -33.78 3.63 -19.71
N PRO A 47 -35.02 3.12 -19.50
CA PRO A 47 -35.50 2.80 -18.15
C PRO A 47 -34.72 1.64 -17.50
N ASP A 48 -34.16 0.74 -18.32
CA ASP A 48 -33.37 -0.40 -17.90
C ASP A 48 -31.88 -0.12 -18.14
N PHE A 49 -31.02 -0.59 -17.24
CA PHE A 49 -29.57 -0.48 -17.41
C PHE A 49 -29.05 -1.53 -18.40
N ASP A 50 -28.00 -1.18 -19.13
CA ASP A 50 -27.28 -2.10 -20.01
C ASP A 50 -26.51 -3.11 -19.12
N GLU A 51 -26.93 -4.38 -19.14
CA GLU A 51 -26.32 -5.45 -18.34
C GLU A 51 -24.87 -5.72 -18.76
N ASP A 52 -24.55 -5.63 -20.06
CA ASP A 52 -23.21 -5.91 -20.57
C ASP A 52 -22.19 -4.83 -20.17
N SER A 53 -22.65 -3.59 -20.02
CA SER A 53 -21.81 -2.45 -19.62
C SER A 53 -21.88 -2.10 -18.14
N SER A 54 -22.84 -2.69 -17.41
CA SER A 54 -23.03 -2.49 -15.98
C SER A 54 -22.24 -3.53 -15.17
N ASN A 55 -21.76 -3.11 -14.01
CA ASN A 55 -21.00 -3.98 -13.11
C ASN A 55 -21.49 -3.81 -11.68
N ARG A 56 -21.73 -4.93 -11.02
CA ARG A 56 -22.05 -4.97 -9.60
C ARG A 56 -21.18 -6.02 -8.93
N PHE A 57 -20.25 -5.58 -8.07
CA PHE A 57 -19.29 -6.46 -7.40
C PHE A 57 -19.39 -6.36 -5.89
N GLU A 58 -19.31 -7.51 -5.25
CA GLU A 58 -18.97 -7.61 -3.84
C GLU A 58 -17.48 -7.96 -3.72
N ASN A 59 -16.72 -7.08 -3.08
CA ASN A 59 -15.29 -7.25 -2.86
C ASN A 59 -15.03 -7.57 -1.39
N GLN A 60 -14.52 -8.75 -1.13
CA GLN A 60 -14.12 -9.20 0.19
C GLN A 60 -12.61 -9.12 0.33
N TYR A 61 -12.13 -8.46 1.38
CA TYR A 61 -10.71 -8.31 1.69
C TYR A 61 -10.41 -8.95 3.04
N SER A 62 -9.50 -9.89 3.05
CA SER A 62 -8.93 -10.48 4.25
C SER A 62 -7.45 -10.14 4.31
N ASN A 63 -7.05 -9.43 5.36
CA ASN A 63 -5.68 -9.00 5.56
C ASN A 63 -5.16 -9.48 6.91
N HIS A 64 -4.02 -10.18 6.89
CA HIS A 64 -3.27 -10.55 8.07
C HIS A 64 -1.98 -9.76 8.09
N LEU A 65 -1.61 -9.20 9.23
CA LEU A 65 -0.35 -8.51 9.41
C LEU A 65 0.37 -9.11 10.62
N VAL A 66 1.56 -9.63 10.37
CA VAL A 66 2.49 -10.09 11.41
C VAL A 66 3.66 -9.13 11.43
N ASN A 67 3.85 -8.41 12.53
CA ASN A 67 5.00 -7.54 12.75
C ASN A 67 5.89 -8.15 13.81
N LEU A 68 7.16 -8.33 13.48
CA LEU A 68 8.21 -8.69 14.41
C LEU A 68 9.19 -7.54 14.49
N ALA A 69 9.45 -7.03 15.70
CA ALA A 69 10.34 -5.90 15.90
C ALA A 69 11.17 -6.06 17.17
N ILE A 70 12.41 -5.62 17.10
CA ILE A 70 13.27 -5.41 18.25
C ILE A 70 13.51 -3.93 18.45
N ARG A 71 13.35 -3.46 19.66
CA ARG A 71 13.54 -2.05 20.02
C ARG A 71 14.39 -1.92 21.27
N THR A 72 15.11 -0.83 21.37
CA THR A 72 15.78 -0.43 22.59
C THR A 72 15.60 1.05 22.89
N SER A 73 15.69 1.40 24.15
CA SER A 73 15.66 2.79 24.61
C SER A 73 16.79 3.01 25.62
N GLN A 74 17.96 3.37 25.11
CA GLN A 74 19.13 3.70 25.89
C GLN A 74 19.28 5.22 26.05
N LYS A 75 20.14 5.68 26.97
CA LYS A 75 20.37 7.11 27.21
C LYS A 75 20.89 7.83 25.96
N LYS A 76 21.81 7.19 25.21
CA LYS A 76 22.49 7.79 24.05
C LYS A 76 21.89 7.36 22.72
N TYR A 77 21.27 6.19 22.63
CA TYR A 77 20.72 5.67 21.38
C TYR A 77 19.41 4.94 21.61
N ASN A 78 18.58 4.96 20.59
CA ASN A 78 17.39 4.15 20.49
C ASN A 78 17.31 3.59 19.09
N TYR A 79 16.84 2.37 18.97
CA TYR A 79 16.50 1.81 17.67
C TYR A 79 15.17 1.04 17.73
N ASN A 80 14.57 0.95 16.60
CA ASN A 80 13.46 0.05 16.30
C ASN A 80 13.73 -0.58 14.93
N ILE A 81 13.98 -1.89 14.94
CA ILE A 81 14.24 -2.69 13.75
C ILE A 81 13.13 -3.71 13.68
N GLY A 82 12.39 -3.72 12.61
CA GLY A 82 11.25 -4.61 12.48
C GLY A 82 10.96 -4.97 11.04
N VAL A 83 10.10 -5.96 10.90
CA VAL A 83 9.61 -6.43 9.63
C VAL A 83 8.13 -6.71 9.72
N ASP A 84 7.38 -6.24 8.73
CA ASP A 84 5.98 -6.57 8.54
C ASP A 84 5.85 -7.63 7.43
N PHE A 85 5.12 -8.69 7.75
CA PHE A 85 4.62 -9.68 6.80
C PHE A 85 3.12 -9.50 6.70
N GLU A 86 2.63 -9.26 5.49
CA GLU A 86 1.24 -8.91 5.26
C GLU A 86 0.65 -9.74 4.11
N PRO A 87 0.22 -11.01 4.38
CA PRO A 87 -0.57 -11.78 3.43
C PRO A 87 -1.98 -11.17 3.34
N GLN A 88 -2.37 -10.84 2.11
CA GLN A 88 -3.69 -10.30 1.77
C GLN A 88 -4.37 -11.23 0.79
N LYS A 89 -5.65 -11.46 1.01
CA LYS A 89 -6.52 -12.13 0.07
C LYS A 89 -7.69 -11.21 -0.28
N SER A 90 -7.92 -11.01 -1.56
CA SER A 90 -9.10 -10.33 -2.06
C SER A 90 -9.89 -11.27 -2.96
N VAL A 91 -11.19 -11.29 -2.76
CA VAL A 91 -12.14 -12.04 -3.59
C VAL A 91 -13.17 -11.05 -4.08
N SER A 92 -13.37 -11.00 -5.39
CA SER A 92 -14.36 -10.17 -6.06
C SER A 92 -15.38 -11.07 -6.72
N HIS A 93 -16.64 -10.93 -6.33
CA HIS A 93 -17.76 -11.65 -6.93
C HIS A 93 -18.60 -10.68 -7.76
N SER A 94 -18.91 -11.04 -8.99
CA SER A 94 -19.96 -10.36 -9.75
C SER A 94 -21.33 -10.74 -9.17
N LEU A 95 -22.18 -9.76 -8.96
CA LEU A 95 -23.56 -9.97 -8.50
C LEU A 95 -24.57 -9.91 -9.68
N LEU A 96 -24.11 -9.63 -10.90
CA LEU A 96 -24.92 -9.63 -12.11
C LEU A 96 -24.85 -10.97 -12.86
N SER A 97 -23.83 -11.78 -12.56
CA SER A 97 -23.62 -13.08 -13.18
C SER A 97 -23.32 -14.11 -12.09
N ASP A 98 -24.00 -15.25 -12.10
CA ASP A 98 -23.73 -16.38 -11.24
C ASP A 98 -22.66 -17.34 -11.81
N ALA A 99 -21.97 -16.93 -12.89
CA ALA A 99 -20.95 -17.75 -13.51
C ALA A 99 -19.70 -17.83 -12.60
N PRO A 100 -19.18 -19.04 -12.31
CA PRO A 100 -17.97 -19.18 -11.48
C PRO A 100 -16.72 -18.54 -12.11
N GLU A 101 -16.76 -18.23 -13.40
CA GLU A 101 -15.70 -17.55 -14.14
C GLU A 101 -15.57 -16.06 -13.78
N ASP A 102 -16.62 -15.46 -13.19
CA ASP A 102 -16.65 -14.06 -12.80
C ASP A 102 -16.15 -13.82 -11.36
N GLN A 103 -15.66 -14.87 -10.73
CA GLN A 103 -14.99 -14.76 -9.45
C GLN A 103 -13.50 -14.52 -9.63
N LEU A 104 -13.04 -13.33 -9.26
CA LEU A 104 -11.61 -13.00 -9.24
C LEU A 104 -11.05 -13.15 -7.81
N GLU A 105 -10.21 -14.15 -7.64
CA GLU A 105 -9.47 -14.34 -6.39
C GLU A 105 -8.01 -13.87 -6.58
N ARG A 106 -7.52 -13.09 -5.63
CA ARG A 106 -6.14 -12.62 -5.61
C ARG A 106 -5.53 -12.76 -4.24
N SER A 107 -4.39 -13.42 -4.18
CA SER A 107 -3.56 -13.52 -2.97
C SER A 107 -2.25 -12.79 -3.19
N VAL A 108 -1.86 -11.98 -2.22
CA VAL A 108 -0.66 -11.15 -2.27
C VAL A 108 0.06 -11.24 -0.94
N MET A 109 1.38 -11.28 -0.97
CA MET A 109 2.23 -11.19 0.21
C MET A 109 3.10 -9.95 0.13
N ASN A 110 2.95 -9.05 1.10
CA ASN A 110 3.81 -7.89 1.24
C ASN A 110 4.84 -8.12 2.33
N PHE A 111 6.05 -7.61 2.07
CA PHE A 111 7.18 -7.65 3.00
C PHE A 111 7.71 -6.24 3.15
N SER A 112 7.74 -5.73 4.40
CA SER A 112 8.08 -4.33 4.65
C SER A 112 9.03 -4.21 5.85
N PRO A 113 10.35 -4.31 5.60
CA PRO A 113 11.35 -4.07 6.64
C PRO A 113 11.46 -2.60 6.99
N THR A 114 11.66 -2.31 8.26
CA THR A 114 11.83 -0.95 8.78
C THR A 114 12.99 -0.90 9.75
N VAL A 115 13.81 0.14 9.65
CA VAL A 115 14.87 0.45 10.60
C VAL A 115 14.74 1.91 10.98
N ASN A 116 14.64 2.19 12.25
CA ASN A 116 14.71 3.55 12.79
C ASN A 116 15.77 3.57 13.88
N PHE A 117 16.87 4.23 13.60
CA PHE A 117 17.99 4.38 14.52
C PHE A 117 18.16 5.85 14.87
N ARG A 118 18.23 6.15 16.15
CA ARG A 118 18.47 7.51 16.65
C ARG A 118 19.62 7.50 17.62
N TYR A 119 20.58 8.39 17.39
CA TYR A 119 21.72 8.62 18.24
C TYR A 119 21.73 10.05 18.79
N LYS A 120 21.95 10.20 20.08
CA LYS A 120 22.06 11.49 20.78
C LYS A 120 23.52 11.73 21.14
N PHE A 121 24.19 12.57 20.39
CA PHE A 121 25.56 13.02 20.73
C PHE A 121 25.56 13.86 22.00
N SER A 122 24.54 14.72 22.14
CA SER A 122 24.31 15.57 23.30
C SER A 122 22.80 15.78 23.52
N LYS A 123 22.43 16.57 24.54
CA LYS A 123 21.01 16.97 24.72
C LYS A 123 20.43 17.73 23.52
N ARG A 124 21.30 18.33 22.70
CA ARG A 124 20.92 19.23 21.60
C ARG A 124 21.40 18.78 20.23
N THR A 125 22.18 17.71 20.17
CA THR A 125 22.70 17.15 18.89
C THR A 125 22.27 15.72 18.76
N ARG A 126 21.56 15.42 17.66
CA ARG A 126 21.02 14.09 17.35
C ARG A 126 21.14 13.76 15.88
N LEU A 127 21.33 12.49 15.63
CA LEU A 127 21.26 11.88 14.30
C LEU A 127 20.11 10.87 14.30
N GLN A 128 19.35 10.85 13.24
CA GLN A 128 18.33 9.84 13.01
C GLN A 128 18.52 9.27 11.62
N ILE A 129 18.52 7.95 11.52
CA ILE A 129 18.56 7.18 10.27
C ILE A 129 17.27 6.36 10.20
N VAL A 130 16.54 6.48 9.12
CA VAL A 130 15.32 5.72 8.85
C VAL A 130 15.46 5.01 7.52
N TYR A 131 15.25 3.70 7.54
CA TYR A 131 15.08 2.89 6.35
C TYR A 131 13.68 2.30 6.33
N ARG A 132 13.05 2.29 5.17
CA ARG A 132 11.76 1.63 4.91
C ARG A 132 11.80 0.95 3.55
N GLY A 133 11.53 -0.35 3.56
CA GLY A 133 11.20 -1.10 2.37
C GLY A 133 9.68 -1.27 2.29
N LYS A 134 9.07 -1.05 1.11
CA LYS A 134 7.63 -1.22 0.92
C LYS A 134 7.32 -1.81 -0.45
N GLY A 135 6.65 -2.95 -0.45
CA GLY A 135 6.04 -3.51 -1.65
C GLY A 135 4.73 -2.78 -1.98
N LYS A 136 4.48 -2.57 -3.26
CA LYS A 136 3.21 -2.08 -3.79
C LYS A 136 2.77 -3.01 -4.93
N GLN A 137 1.59 -3.57 -4.78
CA GLN A 137 0.98 -4.41 -5.79
C GLN A 137 0.33 -3.55 -6.88
N PRO A 138 0.35 -3.98 -8.16
CA PRO A 138 -0.46 -3.37 -9.20
C PRO A 138 -1.94 -3.43 -8.81
N SER A 139 -2.72 -2.46 -9.22
CA SER A 139 -4.17 -2.51 -9.00
C SER A 139 -4.80 -3.62 -9.85
N VAL A 140 -6.00 -4.08 -9.46
CA VAL A 140 -6.76 -5.06 -10.27
C VAL A 140 -6.99 -4.51 -11.67
N ARG A 141 -7.32 -3.23 -11.78
CA ARG A 141 -7.52 -2.53 -13.06
C ARG A 141 -6.28 -2.55 -13.95
N ASP A 142 -5.08 -2.40 -13.37
CA ASP A 142 -3.82 -2.43 -14.12
C ASP A 142 -3.48 -3.82 -14.65
N LEU A 143 -4.05 -4.86 -14.04
CA LEU A 143 -3.80 -6.26 -14.41
C LEU A 143 -4.86 -6.84 -15.35
N GLN A 144 -6.06 -6.31 -15.35
CA GLN A 144 -7.14 -6.80 -16.20
C GLN A 144 -6.88 -6.43 -17.67
N PRO A 145 -6.81 -7.41 -18.61
CA PRO A 145 -6.60 -7.14 -20.02
C PRO A 145 -7.88 -6.62 -20.70
N VAL A 146 -8.67 -5.84 -19.96
CA VAL A 146 -9.92 -5.25 -20.44
C VAL A 146 -9.63 -3.83 -20.92
N THR A 147 -10.13 -3.53 -22.11
CA THR A 147 -9.98 -2.21 -22.73
C THR A 147 -10.94 -1.23 -22.08
N ASP A 148 -10.42 -0.27 -21.33
CA ASP A 148 -11.20 0.86 -20.80
C ASP A 148 -11.34 1.93 -21.89
N ARG A 149 -12.54 2.07 -22.44
CA ARG A 149 -12.92 3.05 -23.48
C ARG A 149 -13.70 4.24 -22.91
N THR A 150 -13.72 4.43 -21.61
CA THR A 150 -14.44 5.53 -20.96
C THR A 150 -14.00 6.90 -21.49
N ASN A 151 -12.75 7.00 -21.91
CA ASN A 151 -12.24 8.17 -22.63
C ASN A 151 -11.73 7.72 -24.01
N PRO A 152 -12.47 8.04 -25.11
CA PRO A 152 -12.08 7.64 -26.46
C PRO A 152 -10.70 8.15 -26.91
N LEU A 153 -10.23 9.24 -26.31
CA LEU A 153 -8.92 9.83 -26.60
C LEU A 153 -7.78 9.19 -25.77
N ASN A 154 -8.11 8.34 -24.81
CA ASN A 154 -7.12 7.69 -23.94
C ASN A 154 -7.62 6.29 -23.54
N ILE A 155 -7.51 5.37 -24.47
CA ILE A 155 -7.88 3.97 -24.28
C ILE A 155 -6.80 3.30 -23.45
N ARG A 156 -7.18 2.66 -22.35
CA ARG A 156 -6.25 1.95 -21.46
C ARG A 156 -6.50 0.45 -21.50
N VAL A 157 -5.41 -0.30 -21.58
CA VAL A 157 -5.44 -1.77 -21.49
C VAL A 157 -4.53 -2.18 -20.34
N GLY A 158 -5.06 -2.98 -19.41
CA GLY A 158 -4.27 -3.51 -18.31
C GLY A 158 -3.31 -4.61 -18.79
N ASN A 159 -2.23 -4.81 -18.05
CA ASN A 159 -1.21 -5.83 -18.35
C ASN A 159 -1.14 -6.86 -17.20
N PRO A 160 -1.58 -8.13 -17.45
CA PRO A 160 -1.52 -9.20 -16.43
C PRO A 160 -0.10 -9.55 -15.99
N SER A 161 0.93 -9.22 -16.79
CA SER A 161 2.33 -9.53 -16.50
C SER A 161 3.00 -8.51 -15.58
N LEU A 162 2.28 -7.49 -15.12
CA LEU A 162 2.84 -6.50 -14.20
C LEU A 162 3.29 -7.14 -12.89
N LYS A 163 4.54 -6.89 -12.53
CA LYS A 163 5.13 -7.36 -11.26
C LYS A 163 4.92 -6.32 -10.17
N PRO A 164 4.86 -6.74 -8.91
CA PRO A 164 4.86 -5.81 -7.79
C PRO A 164 6.08 -4.90 -7.81
N SER A 165 5.87 -3.63 -7.53
CA SER A 165 6.97 -2.69 -7.32
C SER A 165 7.45 -2.74 -5.88
N TYR A 166 8.74 -2.47 -5.65
CA TYR A 166 9.32 -2.43 -4.33
C TYR A 166 10.14 -1.15 -4.16
N THR A 167 9.74 -0.34 -3.20
CA THR A 167 10.38 0.96 -2.93
C THR A 167 11.22 0.87 -1.66
N ASN A 168 12.51 1.21 -1.78
CA ASN A 168 13.43 1.40 -0.67
C ASN A 168 13.59 2.89 -0.43
N THR A 169 13.46 3.32 0.80
CA THR A 169 13.63 4.73 1.19
C THR A 169 14.59 4.82 2.37
N PHE A 170 15.63 5.62 2.22
CA PHE A 170 16.59 5.97 3.27
C PHE A 170 16.47 7.45 3.58
N THR A 171 16.32 7.77 4.85
CA THR A 171 16.27 9.15 5.34
C THR A 171 17.30 9.32 6.44
N LEU A 172 18.14 10.33 6.31
CA LEU A 172 19.09 10.75 7.34
C LEU A 172 18.71 12.15 7.79
N ASN A 173 18.53 12.33 9.08
CA ASN A 173 18.25 13.62 9.68
C ASN A 173 19.29 13.90 10.75
N PHE A 174 20.01 15.00 10.59
CA PHE A 174 20.93 15.52 11.59
C PHE A 174 20.41 16.85 12.11
N ASN A 175 20.38 17.00 13.43
CA ASN A 175 19.99 18.26 14.07
C ASN A 175 20.97 18.59 15.19
N SER A 176 21.51 19.79 15.16
CA SER A 176 22.45 20.30 16.16
C SER A 176 22.14 21.74 16.54
N TYR A 177 22.00 22.00 17.82
CA TYR A 177 21.79 23.34 18.34
C TYR A 177 22.94 23.74 19.27
N ASN A 178 23.64 24.82 18.92
CA ASN A 178 24.71 25.42 19.74
C ASN A 178 24.16 26.62 20.47
N THR A 179 24.07 26.51 21.79
CA THR A 179 23.54 27.58 22.66
C THR A 179 24.48 28.77 22.83
N LYS A 180 25.79 28.54 22.80
CA LYS A 180 26.75 29.63 22.99
C LYS A 180 26.68 30.66 21.87
N HIS A 181 26.42 30.18 20.66
CA HIS A 181 26.37 31.00 19.44
C HIS A 181 24.94 31.10 18.87
N GLN A 182 23.93 30.55 19.54
CA GLN A 182 22.51 30.51 19.12
C GLN A 182 22.34 30.00 17.66
N ARG A 183 23.18 29.05 17.27
CA ARG A 183 23.18 28.48 15.91
C ARG A 183 22.46 27.16 15.89
N ASN A 184 21.56 27.02 14.94
CA ASN A 184 20.89 25.75 14.63
C ASN A 184 21.40 25.25 13.28
N MET A 185 21.75 23.95 13.23
CA MET A 185 22.10 23.25 12.01
C MET A 185 21.16 22.05 11.83
N VAL A 186 20.48 22.00 10.71
CA VAL A 186 19.63 20.89 10.32
C VAL A 186 20.09 20.41 8.94
N ALA A 187 20.40 19.14 8.84
CA ALA A 187 20.72 18.50 7.57
C ALA A 187 19.81 17.29 7.36
N THR A 188 19.18 17.19 6.19
CA THR A 188 18.34 16.05 5.81
C THR A 188 18.85 15.54 4.46
N ALA A 189 19.06 14.23 4.39
CA ALA A 189 19.32 13.53 3.14
C ALA A 189 18.25 12.46 2.93
N LEU A 190 17.70 12.41 1.73
CA LEU A 190 16.72 11.42 1.30
C LEU A 190 17.25 10.70 0.07
N CYS A 191 17.26 9.38 0.11
CA CYS A 191 17.59 8.52 -1.03
C CYS A 191 16.49 7.48 -1.19
N GLY A 192 15.96 7.33 -2.40
CA GLY A 192 14.93 6.36 -2.72
C GLY A 192 15.23 5.62 -4.02
N ASN A 193 14.89 4.34 -4.05
CA ASN A 193 14.96 3.50 -5.23
C ASN A 193 13.68 2.66 -5.31
N THR A 194 13.07 2.57 -6.49
CA THR A 194 11.93 1.72 -6.78
C THR A 194 12.30 0.71 -7.84
N ILE A 195 12.17 -0.57 -7.49
CA ILE A 195 12.37 -1.71 -8.39
C ILE A 195 11.01 -2.07 -9.00
N ASN A 196 10.97 -2.50 -10.27
CA ASN A 196 9.75 -2.83 -11.03
C ASN A 196 8.73 -1.67 -11.02
N ASN A 197 9.18 -0.46 -11.23
CA ASN A 197 8.27 0.67 -11.38
C ASN A 197 7.52 0.55 -12.72
N GLY A 198 6.22 0.26 -12.67
CA GLY A 198 5.37 0.21 -13.86
C GLY A 198 5.23 1.59 -14.49
N THR A 199 5.47 1.67 -15.80
CA THR A 199 5.25 2.88 -16.61
C THR A 199 4.16 2.59 -17.65
N ASN A 200 3.38 3.61 -17.99
CA ASN A 200 2.43 3.53 -19.09
C ASN A 200 3.19 3.62 -20.41
N GLN A 201 2.92 2.69 -21.32
CA GLN A 201 3.33 2.81 -22.71
C GLN A 201 2.18 3.46 -23.48
N VAL A 202 2.47 4.54 -24.21
CA VAL A 202 1.49 5.21 -25.07
C VAL A 202 1.79 4.86 -26.50
N THR A 203 0.79 4.31 -27.20
CA THR A 203 0.86 4.05 -28.65
C THR A 203 -0.16 4.96 -29.33
N TYR A 204 0.23 5.61 -30.38
CA TYR A 204 -0.66 6.45 -31.17
C TYR A 204 -1.09 5.67 -32.42
N ASP A 205 -2.39 5.57 -32.66
CA ASP A 205 -2.92 5.14 -33.96
C ASP A 205 -2.79 6.31 -34.93
N SER A 206 -2.07 6.08 -36.01
CA SER A 206 -1.87 7.03 -37.12
C SER A 206 -2.91 6.87 -38.20
#